data_7fc5630e8401293e2667b8aa3f6a2dd5
#
_entry.id   7fc5630e8401293e2667b8aa3f6a2dd5
#
_cell.length_a   1.000
_cell.length_b   1.000
_cell.length_c   1.000
_cell.angle_alpha   90.00
_cell.angle_beta   90.00
_cell.angle_gamma   90.00
#
_symmetry.space_group_name_H-M   'P 1'
#
loop_
_entity.id
_entity.type
_entity.pdbx_description
1 polymer ?
#
loop_
_entity_poly.entity_id
_entity_poly.type
_entity_poly.pdbx_seq_one_letter_code
_entity_poly.pdbx_strand_id
1 'polypeptide(L)'
;MKRFLDRRTILAVAVLILAPLLWFAPVILGGKTLIPADNLYQFQPWASLAGQYGVGVPHNELLSDLVLENFVWKSFLREAISTGQLPLWNPHLFTGVPFLAAGQHSALYPLSIVFYILPLPLAYGVFTWLQLAVAALGMYVFGRALRLGRAASAFAGLAYAFSGFFVVSVVFTMIIAAAAWLPWLLACIETIVRKQEEKGDVAYSPIPYVLGGAVVLGLQALAGHPEIVVITLLVAGFYSLLRLLVLWRRIGALGRAARLAGWLLVLVVIGIALGAIQIVPLF
;
A
#
# COMPACT_ATOMS: atom_id res chain seq x y z
N MET A 1 -1.24 -14.66 24.96
CA MET A 1 -2.31 -14.22 24.05
C MET A 1 -3.29 -13.20 24.65
N LYS A 2 -3.64 -13.23 25.92
CA LYS A 2 -4.63 -12.32 26.55
C LYS A 2 -4.25 -10.82 26.70
N ARG A 3 -3.01 -10.41 26.36
CA ARG A 3 -2.53 -9.00 26.52
C ARG A 3 -2.66 -8.11 25.28
N PHE A 4 -3.08 -8.65 24.11
CA PHE A 4 -3.17 -7.87 22.87
C PHE A 4 -4.50 -7.10 22.71
N LEU A 5 -5.52 -7.41 23.48
CA LEU A 5 -6.86 -6.81 23.36
C LEU A 5 -7.24 -6.02 24.62
N ASP A 6 -6.32 -5.24 25.18
CA ASP A 6 -6.73 -4.31 26.23
C ASP A 6 -7.51 -3.12 25.61
N ARG A 7 -8.40 -2.53 26.41
CA ARG A 7 -9.31 -1.44 25.99
C ARG A 7 -8.56 -0.28 25.30
N ARG A 8 -7.34 0.02 25.74
CA ARG A 8 -6.52 1.11 25.16
C ARG A 8 -5.99 0.77 23.76
N THR A 9 -5.65 -0.47 23.52
CA THR A 9 -5.22 -0.93 22.18
C THR A 9 -6.41 -0.94 21.22
N ILE A 10 -7.58 -1.43 21.67
CA ILE A 10 -8.81 -1.41 20.86
C ILE A 10 -9.18 0.03 20.48
N LEU A 11 -9.12 0.95 21.43
CA LEU A 11 -9.41 2.36 21.17
C LEU A 11 -8.42 2.96 20.15
N ALA A 12 -7.11 2.69 20.30
CA ALA A 12 -6.12 3.16 19.36
C ALA A 12 -6.39 2.64 17.93
N VAL A 13 -6.64 1.35 17.78
CA VAL A 13 -6.97 0.72 16.50
C VAL A 13 -8.26 1.31 15.91
N ALA A 14 -9.31 1.48 16.74
CA ALA A 14 -10.55 2.09 16.29
C ALA A 14 -10.32 3.52 15.76
N VAL A 15 -9.55 4.34 16.46
CA VAL A 15 -9.21 5.70 16.01
C VAL A 15 -8.47 5.68 14.67
N LEU A 16 -7.51 4.78 14.51
CA LEU A 16 -6.71 4.67 13.27
C LEU A 16 -7.54 4.22 12.06
N ILE A 17 -8.61 3.47 12.28
CA ILE A 17 -9.53 3.06 11.21
C ILE A 17 -10.61 4.12 10.96
N LEU A 18 -11.18 4.70 12.04
CA LEU A 18 -12.30 5.63 11.93
C LEU A 18 -11.88 7.02 11.48
N ALA A 19 -10.67 7.50 11.82
CA ALA A 19 -10.24 8.84 11.40
C ALA A 19 -10.18 8.98 9.87
N PRO A 20 -9.55 8.06 9.10
CA PRO A 20 -9.64 8.10 7.64
C PRO A 20 -11.07 7.91 7.12
N LEU A 21 -11.90 7.08 7.77
CA LEU A 21 -13.30 6.89 7.38
C LEU A 21 -14.09 8.18 7.48
N LEU A 22 -13.92 8.91 8.58
CA LEU A 22 -14.58 10.20 8.80
C LEU A 22 -14.13 11.25 7.77
N TRP A 23 -12.84 11.24 7.40
CA TRP A 23 -12.31 12.13 6.36
C TRP A 23 -12.98 11.87 5.01
N PHE A 24 -13.19 10.61 4.65
CA PHE A 24 -13.82 10.21 3.38
C PHE A 24 -15.34 9.98 3.49
N ALA A 25 -15.97 10.33 4.61
CA ALA A 25 -17.42 10.20 4.78
C ALA A 25 -18.25 10.85 3.66
N PRO A 26 -17.90 12.04 3.11
CA PRO A 26 -18.62 12.63 1.98
C PRO A 26 -18.57 11.76 0.71
N VAL A 27 -17.51 10.99 0.53
CA VAL A 27 -17.35 10.06 -0.61
C VAL A 27 -18.06 8.74 -0.34
N ILE A 28 -17.86 8.16 0.84
CA ILE A 28 -18.34 6.82 1.17
C ILE A 28 -19.87 6.83 1.48
N LEU A 29 -20.35 7.88 2.15
CA LEU A 29 -21.73 8.00 2.59
C LEU A 29 -22.53 9.10 1.89
N GLY A 30 -21.83 10.10 1.34
CA GLY A 30 -22.44 11.32 0.79
C GLY A 30 -22.61 11.34 -0.74
N GLY A 31 -22.34 10.21 -1.42
CA GLY A 31 -22.51 10.11 -2.88
C GLY A 31 -21.51 10.89 -3.74
N LYS A 32 -20.46 11.47 -3.11
CA LYS A 32 -19.35 12.09 -3.84
C LYS A 32 -18.37 11.02 -4.34
N THR A 33 -17.46 11.41 -5.22
CA THR A 33 -16.40 10.52 -5.73
C THR A 33 -15.04 11.20 -5.69
N LEU A 34 -13.97 10.39 -5.66
CA LEU A 34 -12.59 10.87 -5.84
C LEU A 34 -12.17 10.88 -7.32
N ILE A 35 -13.03 10.46 -8.22
CA ILE A 35 -12.74 10.47 -9.66
C ILE A 35 -12.79 11.93 -10.14
N PRO A 36 -11.70 12.48 -10.69
CA PRO A 36 -11.66 13.86 -11.21
C PRO A 36 -12.32 13.93 -12.60
N ALA A 37 -13.63 13.68 -12.63
CA ALA A 37 -14.40 13.54 -13.87
C ALA A 37 -14.47 14.83 -14.70
N ASP A 38 -14.27 15.99 -14.07
CA ASP A 38 -14.17 17.30 -14.73
C ASP A 38 -13.02 17.36 -15.74
N ASN A 39 -11.94 16.61 -15.52
CA ASN A 39 -10.84 16.51 -16.48
C ASN A 39 -11.25 15.92 -17.83
N LEU A 40 -12.31 15.10 -17.88
CA LEU A 40 -12.80 14.53 -19.12
C LEU A 40 -13.22 15.60 -20.13
N TYR A 41 -13.78 16.72 -19.64
CA TYR A 41 -14.28 17.79 -20.46
C TYR A 41 -13.19 18.67 -21.12
N GLN A 42 -11.93 18.38 -20.91
CA GLN A 42 -10.82 18.95 -21.69
C GLN A 42 -10.68 18.30 -23.08
N PHE A 43 -11.28 17.14 -23.30
CA PHE A 43 -11.09 16.30 -24.48
C PHE A 43 -12.38 16.15 -25.28
N GLN A 44 -12.27 16.13 -26.63
CA GLN A 44 -13.41 15.80 -27.51
C GLN A 44 -13.73 14.28 -27.42
N PRO A 45 -15.00 13.90 -27.50
CA PRO A 45 -16.19 14.73 -27.79
C PRO A 45 -16.79 15.42 -26.54
N TRP A 46 -16.34 15.11 -25.33
CA TRP A 46 -16.94 15.60 -24.07
C TRP A 46 -16.80 17.11 -23.89
N ALA A 47 -15.74 17.73 -24.43
CA ALA A 47 -15.54 19.17 -24.36
C ALA A 47 -16.73 19.96 -24.88
N SER A 48 -17.42 19.46 -25.90
CA SER A 48 -18.64 20.08 -26.46
C SER A 48 -19.81 20.08 -25.47
N LEU A 49 -19.79 19.20 -24.46
CA LEU A 49 -20.85 19.06 -23.47
C LEU A 49 -20.53 19.83 -22.17
N ALA A 50 -19.34 20.37 -22.03
CA ALA A 50 -18.88 21.03 -20.81
C ALA A 50 -19.86 22.12 -20.32
N GLY A 51 -20.37 22.95 -21.23
CA GLY A 51 -21.34 24.00 -20.93
C GLY A 51 -22.69 23.49 -20.40
N GLN A 52 -23.15 22.31 -20.85
CA GLN A 52 -24.39 21.70 -20.38
C GLN A 52 -24.30 21.22 -18.93
N TYR A 53 -23.11 20.77 -18.51
CA TYR A 53 -22.86 20.28 -17.17
C TYR A 53 -22.24 21.33 -16.24
N GLY A 54 -22.10 22.58 -16.70
CA GLY A 54 -21.53 23.68 -15.93
C GLY A 54 -20.04 23.48 -15.60
N VAL A 55 -19.33 22.68 -16.40
CA VAL A 55 -17.90 22.45 -16.23
C VAL A 55 -17.13 23.50 -17.00
N GLY A 56 -16.33 24.29 -16.29
CA GLY A 56 -15.38 25.23 -16.88
C GLY A 56 -13.97 24.63 -16.97
N VAL A 57 -13.01 25.28 -16.30
CA VAL A 57 -11.65 24.74 -16.14
C VAL A 57 -11.67 23.65 -15.07
N PRO A 58 -11.04 22.51 -15.30
CA PRO A 58 -10.91 21.47 -14.30
C PRO A 58 -10.22 21.98 -13.02
N HIS A 59 -10.60 21.42 -11.87
CA HIS A 59 -9.98 21.78 -10.59
C HIS A 59 -8.48 21.49 -10.54
N ASN A 60 -8.05 20.43 -11.22
CA ASN A 60 -6.64 20.07 -11.32
C ASN A 60 -6.40 19.26 -12.61
N GLU A 61 -5.82 19.92 -13.60
CA GLU A 61 -5.54 19.33 -14.94
C GLU A 61 -4.53 18.17 -14.87
N LEU A 62 -3.65 18.14 -13.86
CA LEU A 62 -2.66 17.07 -13.68
C LEU A 62 -3.28 15.71 -13.34
N LEU A 63 -4.58 15.67 -13.03
CA LEU A 63 -5.30 14.44 -12.69
C LEU A 63 -5.98 13.76 -13.89
N SER A 64 -5.71 14.20 -15.12
CA SER A 64 -6.31 13.64 -16.33
C SER A 64 -6.08 12.14 -16.49
N ASP A 65 -4.88 11.63 -16.14
CA ASP A 65 -4.55 10.21 -16.22
C ASP A 65 -5.46 9.31 -15.36
N LEU A 66 -6.03 9.87 -14.29
CA LEU A 66 -6.96 9.13 -13.44
C LEU A 66 -8.28 8.81 -14.15
N VAL A 67 -8.73 9.68 -15.05
CA VAL A 67 -9.93 9.47 -15.84
C VAL A 67 -9.60 8.72 -17.13
N LEU A 68 -8.52 9.11 -17.81
CA LEU A 68 -8.16 8.58 -19.12
C LEU A 68 -7.56 7.18 -19.05
N GLU A 69 -6.89 6.84 -17.96
CA GLU A 69 -6.20 5.56 -17.80
C GLU A 69 -6.76 4.75 -16.61
N ASN A 70 -6.61 5.25 -15.39
CA ASN A 70 -6.89 4.45 -14.20
C ASN A 70 -8.36 4.01 -14.11
N PHE A 71 -9.30 4.93 -14.37
CA PHE A 71 -10.74 4.61 -14.41
C PHE A 71 -11.07 3.61 -15.53
N VAL A 72 -10.50 3.79 -16.71
CA VAL A 72 -10.68 2.90 -17.85
C VAL A 72 -10.15 1.50 -17.54
N TRP A 73 -8.98 1.41 -16.91
CA TRP A 73 -8.43 0.12 -16.47
C TRP A 73 -9.32 -0.57 -15.43
N LYS A 74 -9.86 0.17 -14.46
CA LYS A 74 -10.79 -0.41 -13.47
C LYS A 74 -12.10 -0.86 -14.11
N SER A 75 -12.59 -0.13 -15.10
CA SER A 75 -13.78 -0.52 -15.87
C SER A 75 -13.54 -1.80 -16.65
N PHE A 76 -12.42 -1.88 -17.37
CA PHE A 76 -12.02 -3.09 -18.10
C PHE A 76 -11.85 -4.30 -17.18
N LEU A 77 -11.20 -4.11 -16.02
CA LEU A 77 -11.05 -5.18 -15.01
C LEU A 77 -12.41 -5.74 -14.55
N ARG A 78 -13.38 -4.85 -14.29
CA ARG A 78 -14.74 -5.27 -13.89
C ARG A 78 -15.41 -6.09 -14.98
N GLU A 79 -15.33 -5.63 -16.22
CA GLU A 79 -15.90 -6.31 -17.37
C GLU A 79 -15.26 -7.71 -17.53
N ALA A 80 -13.94 -7.81 -17.56
CA ALA A 80 -13.22 -9.08 -17.68
C ALA A 80 -13.63 -10.07 -16.58
N ILE A 81 -13.67 -9.64 -15.33
CA ILE A 81 -14.03 -10.50 -14.20
C ILE A 81 -15.52 -10.89 -14.26
N SER A 82 -16.42 -9.98 -14.62
CA SER A 82 -17.85 -10.27 -14.74
C SER A 82 -18.17 -11.32 -15.82
N THR A 83 -17.31 -11.40 -16.85
CA THR A 83 -17.39 -12.40 -17.92
C THR A 83 -16.57 -13.66 -17.63
N GLY A 84 -15.95 -13.76 -16.45
CA GLY A 84 -15.12 -14.90 -16.04
C GLY A 84 -13.77 -14.97 -16.76
N GLN A 85 -13.32 -13.87 -17.35
CA GLN A 85 -12.06 -13.82 -18.08
C GLN A 85 -10.94 -13.22 -17.20
N LEU A 86 -9.71 -13.74 -17.38
CA LEU A 86 -8.53 -13.10 -16.81
C LEU A 86 -8.14 -11.90 -17.66
N PRO A 87 -7.85 -10.72 -17.06
CA PRO A 87 -7.52 -9.49 -17.80
C PRO A 87 -6.07 -9.51 -18.29
N LEU A 88 -5.71 -10.49 -19.13
CA LEU A 88 -4.33 -10.64 -19.65
C LEU A 88 -4.05 -9.68 -20.80
N TRP A 89 -5.05 -9.45 -21.67
CA TRP A 89 -4.95 -8.66 -22.89
C TRP A 89 -6.06 -7.63 -22.94
N ASN A 90 -5.71 -6.37 -23.19
CA ASN A 90 -6.67 -5.29 -23.43
C ASN A 90 -6.80 -5.04 -24.92
N PRO A 91 -7.93 -5.38 -25.56
CA PRO A 91 -8.14 -5.17 -26.99
C PRO A 91 -8.49 -3.73 -27.38
N HIS A 92 -8.75 -2.86 -26.41
CA HIS A 92 -9.30 -1.52 -26.64
C HIS A 92 -8.23 -0.44 -26.87
N LEU A 93 -6.95 -0.76 -26.69
CA LEU A 93 -5.82 0.16 -26.85
C LEU A 93 -4.88 -0.32 -27.96
N PHE A 94 -4.51 0.56 -28.92
CA PHE A 94 -3.47 0.31 -29.93
C PHE A 94 -3.57 -1.06 -30.64
N THR A 95 -4.78 -1.50 -31.00
CA THR A 95 -5.04 -2.85 -31.59
C THR A 95 -4.81 -4.01 -30.62
N GLY A 96 -4.58 -3.73 -29.33
CA GLY A 96 -4.40 -4.68 -28.24
C GLY A 96 -3.03 -4.61 -27.57
N VAL A 97 -3.04 -4.61 -26.23
CA VAL A 97 -1.82 -4.56 -25.42
C VAL A 97 -1.88 -5.58 -24.28
N PRO A 98 -0.72 -6.12 -23.82
CA PRO A 98 -0.65 -6.96 -22.64
C PRO A 98 -1.09 -6.17 -21.40
N PHE A 99 -2.31 -6.39 -20.94
CA PHE A 99 -2.87 -5.59 -19.85
C PHE A 99 -2.20 -5.87 -18.51
N LEU A 100 -2.04 -7.15 -18.17
CA LEU A 100 -1.44 -7.52 -16.88
C LEU A 100 -0.01 -6.98 -16.71
N ALA A 101 0.72 -6.81 -17.82
CA ALA A 101 2.06 -6.24 -17.83
C ALA A 101 2.10 -4.76 -17.45
N ALA A 102 1.03 -3.98 -17.64
CA ALA A 102 1.00 -2.55 -17.29
C ALA A 102 1.15 -2.29 -15.78
N GLY A 103 0.76 -3.24 -14.92
CA GLY A 103 1.00 -3.20 -13.46
C GLY A 103 0.16 -2.20 -12.69
N GLN A 104 0.11 -0.95 -13.09
CA GLN A 104 -0.49 0.16 -12.34
C GLN A 104 -2.00 0.05 -12.09
N HIS A 105 -2.67 -0.84 -12.80
CA HIS A 105 -4.08 -1.18 -12.57
C HIS A 105 -4.30 -1.96 -11.25
N SER A 106 -3.26 -2.49 -10.61
CA SER A 106 -3.32 -3.22 -9.32
C SER A 106 -4.30 -4.41 -9.33
N ALA A 107 -4.46 -5.12 -10.47
CA ALA A 107 -5.46 -6.16 -10.63
C ALA A 107 -5.31 -7.31 -9.63
N LEU A 108 -4.07 -7.69 -9.33
CA LEU A 108 -3.76 -8.81 -8.44
C LEU A 108 -3.60 -8.40 -6.97
N TYR A 109 -3.73 -7.11 -6.67
CA TYR A 109 -3.66 -6.63 -5.29
C TYR A 109 -4.95 -7.01 -4.53
N PRO A 110 -4.88 -7.75 -3.42
CA PRO A 110 -6.07 -8.29 -2.78
C PRO A 110 -7.12 -7.25 -2.38
N LEU A 111 -6.70 -6.05 -1.93
CA LEU A 111 -7.64 -5.00 -1.56
C LEU A 111 -8.28 -4.32 -2.78
N SER A 112 -7.83 -4.60 -4.00
CA SER A 112 -8.52 -4.18 -5.23
C SER A 112 -9.86 -4.88 -5.45
N ILE A 113 -10.19 -5.89 -4.64
CA ILE A 113 -11.51 -6.55 -4.67
C ILE A 113 -12.66 -5.55 -4.56
N VAL A 114 -12.47 -4.42 -3.89
CA VAL A 114 -13.50 -3.37 -3.79
C VAL A 114 -13.91 -2.82 -5.16
N PHE A 115 -12.97 -2.76 -6.13
CA PHE A 115 -13.27 -2.33 -7.50
C PHE A 115 -14.07 -3.35 -8.29
N TYR A 116 -14.08 -4.61 -7.87
CA TYR A 116 -14.82 -5.69 -8.54
C TYR A 116 -16.26 -5.78 -8.05
N ILE A 117 -16.50 -5.50 -6.77
CA ILE A 117 -17.80 -5.69 -6.11
C ILE A 117 -18.61 -4.41 -5.92
N LEU A 118 -17.97 -3.22 -5.82
CA LEU A 118 -18.65 -1.95 -5.59
C LEU A 118 -18.74 -1.13 -6.88
N PRO A 119 -19.74 -0.23 -7.03
CA PRO A 119 -19.74 0.77 -8.09
C PRO A 119 -18.45 1.60 -8.04
N LEU A 120 -17.82 1.85 -9.20
CA LEU A 120 -16.51 2.50 -9.26
C LEU A 120 -16.46 3.84 -8.50
N PRO A 121 -17.44 4.75 -8.58
CA PRO A 121 -17.41 6.00 -7.84
C PRO A 121 -17.27 5.81 -6.32
N LEU A 122 -17.92 4.80 -5.76
CA LEU A 122 -17.81 4.43 -4.35
C LEU A 122 -16.51 3.66 -4.06
N ALA A 123 -16.14 2.75 -4.97
CA ALA A 123 -14.97 1.89 -4.81
C ALA A 123 -13.67 2.69 -4.60
N TYR A 124 -13.48 3.81 -5.30
CA TYR A 124 -12.32 4.69 -5.10
C TYR A 124 -12.25 5.23 -3.67
N GLY A 125 -13.36 5.69 -3.10
CA GLY A 125 -13.40 6.17 -1.72
C GLY A 125 -13.12 5.08 -0.69
N VAL A 126 -13.76 3.93 -0.85
CA VAL A 126 -13.56 2.77 0.06
C VAL A 126 -12.13 2.25 -0.04
N PHE A 127 -11.57 2.15 -1.25
CA PHE A 127 -10.19 1.72 -1.45
C PHE A 127 -9.20 2.67 -0.77
N THR A 128 -9.37 3.98 -0.98
CA THR A 128 -8.49 4.99 -0.38
C THR A 128 -8.56 4.95 1.15
N TRP A 129 -9.77 4.87 1.71
CA TRP A 129 -9.94 4.68 3.15
C TRP A 129 -9.19 3.45 3.67
N LEU A 130 -9.32 2.31 3.00
CA LEU A 130 -8.63 1.07 3.39
C LEU A 130 -7.11 1.25 3.36
N GLN A 131 -6.55 1.92 2.32
CA GLN A 131 -5.11 2.12 2.24
C GLN A 131 -4.59 3.02 3.37
N LEU A 132 -5.30 4.11 3.69
CA LEU A 132 -4.92 4.97 4.81
C LEU A 132 -5.03 4.24 6.16
N ALA A 133 -6.04 3.40 6.33
CA ALA A 133 -6.16 2.57 7.53
C ALA A 133 -5.00 1.55 7.64
N VAL A 134 -4.61 0.89 6.53
CA VAL A 134 -3.45 0.00 6.47
C VAL A 134 -2.16 0.76 6.82
N ALA A 135 -1.96 1.95 6.24
CA ALA A 135 -0.81 2.81 6.53
C ALA A 135 -0.73 3.21 8.00
N ALA A 136 -1.85 3.69 8.57
CA ALA A 136 -1.96 4.10 9.97
C ALA A 136 -1.67 2.93 10.94
N LEU A 137 -2.28 1.78 10.68
CA LEU A 137 -2.08 0.57 11.48
C LEU A 137 -0.65 0.06 11.37
N GLY A 138 -0.05 0.08 10.18
CA GLY A 138 1.34 -0.30 9.95
C GLY A 138 2.31 0.54 10.77
N MET A 139 2.14 1.86 10.75
CA MET A 139 2.98 2.77 11.52
C MET A 139 2.73 2.62 13.03
N TYR A 140 1.50 2.36 13.46
CA TYR A 140 1.21 1.99 14.84
C TYR A 140 1.97 0.74 15.26
N VAL A 141 1.91 -0.33 14.46
CA VAL A 141 2.62 -1.60 14.73
C VAL A 141 4.12 -1.38 14.77
N PHE A 142 4.68 -0.59 13.85
CA PHE A 142 6.11 -0.24 13.85
C PHE A 142 6.48 0.56 15.10
N GLY A 143 5.70 1.57 15.49
CA GLY A 143 5.91 2.31 16.74
C GLY A 143 5.88 1.39 17.97
N ARG A 144 4.96 0.41 18.00
CA ARG A 144 4.92 -0.61 19.06
C ARG A 144 6.14 -1.55 19.02
N ALA A 145 6.62 -1.88 17.81
CA ALA A 145 7.87 -2.62 17.65
C ALA A 145 9.07 -1.83 18.21
N LEU A 146 9.10 -0.53 18.06
CA LEU A 146 10.10 0.39 18.66
C LEU A 146 9.89 0.61 20.18
N ARG A 147 8.92 -0.05 20.82
CA ARG A 147 8.54 0.11 22.23
C ARG A 147 7.96 1.49 22.60
N LEU A 148 7.50 2.26 21.62
CA LEU A 148 6.78 3.50 21.91
C LEU A 148 5.47 3.20 22.67
N GLY A 149 5.03 4.14 23.49
CA GLY A 149 3.74 4.09 24.14
C GLY A 149 2.58 4.00 23.13
N ARG A 150 1.40 3.49 23.55
CA ARG A 150 0.25 3.33 22.65
C ARG A 150 -0.20 4.65 22.02
N ALA A 151 -0.26 5.72 22.83
CA ALA A 151 -0.65 7.06 22.35
C ALA A 151 0.35 7.59 21.31
N ALA A 152 1.66 7.49 21.60
CA ALA A 152 2.71 7.92 20.67
C ALA A 152 2.67 7.12 19.36
N SER A 153 2.46 5.78 19.45
CA SER A 153 2.32 4.93 18.26
C SER A 153 1.06 5.27 17.46
N ALA A 154 -0.07 5.57 18.13
CA ALA A 154 -1.30 5.98 17.44
C ALA A 154 -1.14 7.34 16.77
N PHE A 155 -0.51 8.30 17.44
CA PHE A 155 -0.18 9.60 16.85
C PHE A 155 0.71 9.44 15.62
N ALA A 156 1.77 8.63 15.70
CA ALA A 156 2.64 8.33 14.56
C ALA A 156 1.85 7.69 13.41
N GLY A 157 0.90 6.80 13.71
CA GLY A 157 0.01 6.20 12.72
C GLY A 157 -0.83 7.24 11.98
N LEU A 158 -1.47 8.15 12.71
CA LEU A 158 -2.23 9.25 12.11
C LEU A 158 -1.31 10.18 11.31
N ALA A 159 -0.18 10.59 11.88
CA ALA A 159 0.77 11.48 11.21
C ALA A 159 1.31 10.88 9.90
N TYR A 160 1.52 9.57 9.83
CA TYR A 160 1.93 8.90 8.61
C TYR A 160 0.80 8.86 7.57
N ALA A 161 -0.39 8.38 7.95
CA ALA A 161 -1.52 8.24 7.05
C ALA A 161 -2.06 9.57 6.52
N PHE A 162 -1.96 10.64 7.30
CA PHE A 162 -2.36 12.00 6.91
C PHE A 162 -1.16 12.89 6.57
N SER A 163 0.01 12.30 6.27
CA SER A 163 1.15 13.07 5.77
C SER A 163 0.83 13.72 4.43
N GLY A 164 1.54 14.80 4.10
CA GLY A 164 1.39 15.48 2.81
C GLY A 164 1.50 14.51 1.63
N PHE A 165 2.38 13.50 1.69
CA PHE A 165 2.49 12.48 0.66
C PHE A 165 1.17 11.74 0.42
N PHE A 166 0.54 11.19 1.47
CA PHE A 166 -0.72 10.46 1.32
C PHE A 166 -1.87 11.38 0.90
N VAL A 167 -1.96 12.58 1.51
CA VAL A 167 -3.05 13.54 1.21
C VAL A 167 -3.03 13.97 -0.26
N VAL A 168 -1.84 14.26 -0.81
CA VAL A 168 -1.71 14.67 -2.24
C VAL A 168 -1.95 13.48 -3.18
N SER A 169 -1.63 12.26 -2.72
CA SER A 169 -1.66 11.05 -3.55
C SER A 169 -2.96 10.24 -3.42
N VAL A 170 -3.98 10.73 -2.69
CA VAL A 170 -5.21 9.95 -2.40
C VAL A 170 -5.93 9.42 -3.63
N VAL A 171 -5.81 10.11 -4.75
CA VAL A 171 -6.43 9.74 -6.03
C VAL A 171 -5.61 8.70 -6.81
N PHE A 172 -4.30 8.61 -6.56
CA PHE A 172 -3.40 7.65 -7.20
C PHE A 172 -3.41 6.33 -6.43
N THR A 173 -4.38 5.49 -6.73
CA THR A 173 -4.67 4.27 -5.97
C THR A 173 -3.47 3.34 -5.80
N MET A 174 -2.66 3.14 -6.85
CA MET A 174 -1.46 2.30 -6.84
C MET A 174 -0.34 2.87 -5.95
N ILE A 175 -0.19 4.20 -5.91
CA ILE A 175 0.86 4.86 -5.10
C ILE A 175 0.57 4.68 -3.61
N ILE A 176 -0.64 5.04 -3.17
CA ILE A 176 -1.02 4.91 -1.76
C ILE A 176 -1.08 3.45 -1.31
N ALA A 177 -1.50 2.53 -2.20
CA ALA A 177 -1.53 1.11 -1.92
C ALA A 177 -0.13 0.55 -1.68
N ALA A 178 0.84 0.90 -2.52
CA ALA A 178 2.22 0.47 -2.33
C ALA A 178 2.85 1.10 -1.08
N ALA A 179 2.69 2.42 -0.87
CA ALA A 179 3.30 3.13 0.26
C ALA A 179 2.76 2.69 1.63
N ALA A 180 1.52 2.22 1.71
CA ALA A 180 0.89 1.79 2.96
C ALA A 180 1.63 0.63 3.65
N TRP A 181 2.41 -0.17 2.91
CA TRP A 181 3.09 -1.36 3.43
C TRP A 181 4.48 -1.11 4.00
N LEU A 182 5.12 0.04 3.72
CA LEU A 182 6.46 0.36 4.25
C LEU A 182 6.56 0.19 5.78
N PRO A 183 5.66 0.75 6.61
CA PRO A 183 5.78 0.62 8.05
C PRO A 183 5.61 -0.82 8.56
N TRP A 184 4.81 -1.64 7.87
CA TRP A 184 4.66 -3.06 8.18
C TRP A 184 5.96 -3.82 7.94
N LEU A 185 6.65 -3.55 6.83
CA LEU A 185 7.95 -4.14 6.53
C LEU A 185 8.98 -3.76 7.59
N LEU A 186 9.05 -2.47 7.95
CA LEU A 186 9.93 -1.98 9.02
C LEU A 186 9.61 -2.61 10.37
N ALA A 187 8.34 -2.85 10.68
CA ALA A 187 7.93 -3.55 11.91
C ALA A 187 8.40 -5.00 11.95
N CYS A 188 8.36 -5.70 10.82
CA CYS A 188 8.89 -7.06 10.71
C CYS A 188 10.42 -7.07 10.93
N ILE A 189 11.15 -6.19 10.24
CA ILE A 189 12.61 -6.04 10.35
C ILE A 189 13.00 -5.72 11.80
N GLU A 190 12.37 -4.72 12.42
CA GLU A 190 12.64 -4.34 13.80
C GLU A 190 12.39 -5.50 14.77
N THR A 191 11.30 -6.24 14.57
CA THR A 191 10.94 -7.37 15.42
C THR A 191 11.96 -8.50 15.30
N ILE A 192 12.47 -8.79 14.09
CA ILE A 192 13.52 -9.76 13.83
C ILE A 192 14.78 -9.40 14.63
N VAL A 193 15.27 -8.17 14.46
CA VAL A 193 16.52 -7.73 15.11
C VAL A 193 16.36 -7.66 16.63
N ARG A 194 15.28 -7.05 17.11
CA ARG A 194 15.04 -6.84 18.54
C ARG A 194 14.87 -8.15 19.31
N LYS A 195 14.17 -9.12 18.78
CA LYS A 195 14.01 -10.41 19.45
C LYS A 195 15.32 -11.17 19.56
N GLN A 196 16.23 -10.99 18.62
CA GLN A 196 17.58 -11.51 18.72
C GLN A 196 18.37 -10.80 19.83
N GLU A 197 18.22 -9.48 19.98
CA GLU A 197 18.82 -8.74 21.10
C GLU A 197 18.32 -9.23 22.45
N GLU A 198 17.03 -9.54 22.59
CA GLU A 198 16.40 -9.94 23.87
C GLU A 198 16.66 -11.39 24.25
N LYS A 199 16.67 -12.31 23.31
CA LYS A 199 16.68 -13.76 23.58
C LYS A 199 18.02 -14.44 23.33
N GLY A 200 18.95 -13.77 22.65
CA GLY A 200 20.20 -14.41 22.24
C GLY A 200 19.95 -15.60 21.29
N ASP A 201 20.80 -16.61 21.33
CA ASP A 201 20.73 -17.75 20.39
C ASP A 201 19.76 -18.87 20.82
N VAL A 202 19.23 -18.84 22.04
CA VAL A 202 18.71 -20.06 22.69
C VAL A 202 17.27 -20.43 22.33
N ALA A 203 16.43 -19.55 21.77
CA ALA A 203 15.01 -19.94 21.50
C ALA A 203 14.27 -19.04 20.54
N TYR A 204 14.95 -18.40 19.61
CA TYR A 204 14.28 -17.48 18.69
C TYR A 204 14.31 -17.97 17.25
N SER A 205 13.14 -18.22 16.69
CA SER A 205 12.98 -18.44 15.26
C SER A 205 12.55 -17.12 14.58
N PRO A 206 13.32 -16.56 13.65
CA PRO A 206 12.92 -15.37 12.89
C PRO A 206 11.86 -15.69 11.82
N ILE A 207 11.66 -16.95 11.48
CA ILE A 207 10.83 -17.44 10.37
C ILE A 207 9.44 -16.77 10.30
N PRO A 208 8.63 -16.69 11.37
CA PRO A 208 7.30 -16.08 11.28
C PRO A 208 7.33 -14.61 10.83
N TYR A 209 8.36 -13.86 11.24
CA TYR A 209 8.52 -12.44 10.90
C TYR A 209 9.16 -12.26 9.52
N VAL A 210 10.03 -13.19 9.12
CA VAL A 210 10.57 -13.24 7.75
C VAL A 210 9.44 -13.52 6.75
N LEU A 211 8.60 -14.52 7.01
CA LEU A 211 7.45 -14.83 6.16
C LEU A 211 6.42 -13.68 6.16
N GLY A 212 6.14 -13.10 7.33
CA GLY A 212 5.26 -11.93 7.43
C GLY A 212 5.78 -10.75 6.62
N GLY A 213 7.08 -10.42 6.72
CA GLY A 213 7.71 -9.37 5.92
C GLY A 213 7.73 -9.68 4.43
N ALA A 214 7.94 -10.94 4.05
CA ALA A 214 7.87 -11.38 2.66
C ALA A 214 6.46 -11.21 2.06
N VAL A 215 5.41 -11.58 2.82
CA VAL A 215 4.02 -11.33 2.41
C VAL A 215 3.75 -9.84 2.26
N VAL A 216 4.21 -9.01 3.21
CA VAL A 216 4.07 -7.55 3.14
C VAL A 216 4.72 -7.00 1.87
N LEU A 217 5.95 -7.41 1.55
CA LEU A 217 6.66 -6.97 0.34
C LEU A 217 5.97 -7.48 -0.93
N GLY A 218 5.48 -8.71 -0.94
CA GLY A 218 4.69 -9.27 -2.04
C GLY A 218 3.40 -8.48 -2.28
N LEU A 219 2.65 -8.15 -1.22
CA LEU A 219 1.45 -7.31 -1.31
C LEU A 219 1.77 -5.91 -1.86
N GLN A 220 2.89 -5.33 -1.44
CA GLN A 220 3.37 -4.05 -1.95
C GLN A 220 3.69 -4.12 -3.45
N ALA A 221 4.34 -5.19 -3.90
CA ALA A 221 4.65 -5.40 -5.32
C ALA A 221 3.37 -5.54 -6.16
N LEU A 222 2.37 -6.30 -5.66
CA LEU A 222 1.07 -6.46 -6.30
C LEU A 222 0.23 -5.17 -6.35
N ALA A 223 0.55 -4.17 -5.50
CA ALA A 223 -0.09 -2.86 -5.55
C ALA A 223 0.21 -2.08 -6.85
N GLY A 224 1.23 -2.50 -7.61
CA GLY A 224 1.44 -2.08 -8.99
C GLY A 224 2.21 -0.78 -9.18
N HIS A 225 3.04 -0.36 -8.21
CA HIS A 225 3.90 0.83 -8.34
C HIS A 225 5.36 0.48 -8.02
N PRO A 226 6.14 0.05 -9.01
CA PRO A 226 7.50 -0.45 -8.81
C PRO A 226 8.46 0.59 -8.20
N GLU A 227 8.30 1.87 -8.53
CA GLU A 227 9.12 2.95 -7.97
C GLU A 227 8.98 3.04 -6.45
N ILE A 228 7.75 2.90 -5.93
CA ILE A 228 7.51 2.88 -4.48
C ILE A 228 8.12 1.62 -3.83
N VAL A 229 8.10 0.48 -4.53
CA VAL A 229 8.78 -0.74 -4.07
C VAL A 229 10.29 -0.50 -3.94
N VAL A 230 10.92 0.11 -4.96
CA VAL A 230 12.36 0.44 -4.93
C VAL A 230 12.68 1.39 -3.77
N ILE A 231 11.91 2.48 -3.62
CA ILE A 231 12.09 3.43 -2.50
C ILE A 231 11.95 2.69 -1.16
N THR A 232 10.96 1.83 -1.02
CA THR A 232 10.77 1.02 0.20
C THR A 232 11.98 0.12 0.48
N LEU A 233 12.51 -0.55 -0.53
CA LEU A 233 13.69 -1.41 -0.38
C LEU A 233 14.93 -0.60 0.01
N LEU A 234 15.11 0.61 -0.53
CA LEU A 234 16.19 1.50 -0.13
C LEU A 234 16.05 1.92 1.35
N VAL A 235 14.86 2.35 1.77
CA VAL A 235 14.59 2.74 3.17
C VAL A 235 14.76 1.54 4.11
N ALA A 236 14.20 0.38 3.75
CA ALA A 236 14.30 -0.83 4.55
C ALA A 236 15.74 -1.35 4.62
N GLY A 237 16.49 -1.27 3.52
CA GLY A 237 17.90 -1.63 3.46
C GLY A 237 18.76 -0.74 4.36
N PHE A 238 18.59 0.58 4.26
CA PHE A 238 19.28 1.54 5.13
C PHE A 238 18.95 1.32 6.61
N TYR A 239 17.66 1.17 6.92
CA TYR A 239 17.19 0.87 8.28
C TYR A 239 17.81 -0.44 8.81
N SER A 240 17.78 -1.50 7.99
CA SER A 240 18.36 -2.81 8.35
C SER A 240 19.86 -2.70 8.62
N LEU A 241 20.60 -1.99 7.76
CA LEU A 241 22.04 -1.76 7.95
C LEU A 241 22.32 -1.06 9.27
N LEU A 242 21.63 0.03 9.58
CA LEU A 242 21.81 0.73 10.86
C LEU A 242 21.50 -0.17 12.05
N ARG A 243 20.40 -0.95 12.01
CA ARG A 243 20.02 -1.85 13.10
C ARG A 243 21.03 -2.97 13.30
N LEU A 244 21.55 -3.56 12.23
CA LEU A 244 22.58 -4.61 12.29
C LEU A 244 23.93 -4.06 12.77
N LEU A 245 24.31 -2.85 12.37
CA LEU A 245 25.52 -2.19 12.89
C LEU A 245 25.42 -1.91 14.39
N VAL A 246 24.28 -1.41 14.87
CA VAL A 246 24.03 -1.19 16.30
C VAL A 246 24.08 -2.51 17.07
N LEU A 247 23.44 -3.56 16.54
CA LEU A 247 23.47 -4.89 17.14
C LEU A 247 24.90 -5.42 17.24
N TRP A 248 25.67 -5.38 16.15
CA TRP A 248 27.06 -5.82 16.12
C TRP A 248 27.91 -5.06 17.14
N ARG A 249 27.83 -3.73 17.21
CA ARG A 249 28.59 -2.91 18.18
C ARG A 249 28.21 -3.22 19.61
N ARG A 250 26.94 -3.55 19.90
CA ARG A 250 26.47 -3.84 21.25
C ARG A 250 26.88 -5.24 21.75
N ILE A 251 26.82 -6.23 20.87
CA ILE A 251 26.97 -7.64 21.25
C ILE A 251 28.38 -8.17 20.89
N GLY A 252 29.15 -7.50 20.05
CA GLY A 252 30.46 -7.90 19.57
C GLY A 252 30.46 -9.14 18.64
N ALA A 253 29.26 -9.63 18.24
CA ALA A 253 29.10 -10.88 17.52
C ALA A 253 28.73 -10.62 16.03
N LEU A 254 29.74 -10.42 15.18
CA LEU A 254 29.58 -10.23 13.73
C LEU A 254 28.80 -11.38 13.07
N GLY A 255 29.05 -12.62 13.48
CA GLY A 255 28.35 -13.79 12.95
C GLY A 255 26.84 -13.79 13.18
N ARG A 256 26.36 -13.18 14.28
CA ARG A 256 24.92 -13.00 14.52
C ARG A 256 24.34 -11.96 13.59
N ALA A 257 25.00 -10.82 13.44
CA ALA A 257 24.56 -9.77 12.51
C ALA A 257 24.51 -10.30 11.06
N ALA A 258 25.52 -11.07 10.64
CA ALA A 258 25.57 -11.70 9.33
C ALA A 258 24.43 -12.72 9.12
N ARG A 259 24.12 -13.54 10.12
CA ARG A 259 22.98 -14.48 10.07
C ARG A 259 21.66 -13.76 9.91
N LEU A 260 21.44 -12.66 10.64
CA LEU A 260 20.23 -11.85 10.51
C LEU A 260 20.16 -11.15 9.16
N ALA A 261 21.27 -10.65 8.64
CA ALA A 261 21.34 -10.12 7.27
C ALA A 261 20.90 -11.17 6.23
N GLY A 262 21.33 -12.43 6.41
CA GLY A 262 20.87 -13.56 5.60
C GLY A 262 19.34 -13.76 5.67
N TRP A 263 18.75 -13.71 6.86
CA TRP A 263 17.29 -13.80 7.01
C TRP A 263 16.54 -12.63 6.39
N LEU A 264 17.07 -11.40 6.48
CA LEU A 264 16.48 -10.23 5.83
C LEU A 264 16.59 -10.33 4.30
N LEU A 265 17.69 -10.89 3.78
CA LEU A 265 17.80 -11.19 2.34
C LEU A 265 16.78 -12.24 1.89
N VAL A 266 16.59 -13.33 2.67
CA VAL A 266 15.56 -14.35 2.41
C VAL A 266 14.16 -13.72 2.39
N LEU A 267 13.86 -12.80 3.30
CA LEU A 267 12.61 -12.04 3.30
C LEU A 267 12.40 -11.31 1.97
N VAL A 268 13.42 -10.58 1.50
CA VAL A 268 13.35 -9.83 0.23
C VAL A 268 13.16 -10.77 -0.95
N VAL A 269 13.95 -11.84 -1.04
CA VAL A 269 13.86 -12.82 -2.14
C VAL A 269 12.48 -13.46 -2.21
N ILE A 270 11.93 -13.93 -1.09
CA ILE A 270 10.59 -14.52 -1.04
C ILE A 270 9.53 -13.45 -1.36
N GLY A 271 9.67 -12.22 -0.84
CA GLY A 271 8.72 -11.13 -1.09
C GLY A 271 8.66 -10.74 -2.57
N ILE A 272 9.79 -10.61 -3.22
CA ILE A 272 9.86 -10.35 -4.68
C ILE A 272 9.29 -11.55 -5.46
N ALA A 273 9.60 -12.78 -5.06
CA ALA A 273 9.03 -13.98 -5.69
C ALA A 273 7.51 -14.04 -5.58
N LEU A 274 6.92 -13.64 -4.45
CA LEU A 274 5.46 -13.53 -4.29
C LEU A 274 4.83 -12.46 -5.20
N GLY A 275 5.57 -11.39 -5.48
CA GLY A 275 5.16 -10.34 -6.42
C GLY A 275 5.54 -10.62 -7.87
N ALA A 276 6.22 -11.74 -8.17
CA ALA A 276 6.80 -12.01 -9.50
C ALA A 276 5.77 -12.00 -10.63
N ILE A 277 4.56 -12.47 -10.37
CA ILE A 277 3.44 -12.45 -11.34
C ILE A 277 3.14 -11.04 -11.86
N GLN A 278 3.41 -10.01 -11.05
CA GLN A 278 3.25 -8.60 -11.43
C GLN A 278 4.55 -7.99 -11.95
N ILE A 279 5.69 -8.39 -11.38
CA ILE A 279 6.99 -7.79 -11.68
C ILE A 279 7.56 -8.33 -13.00
N VAL A 280 7.50 -9.66 -13.21
CA VAL A 280 8.13 -10.29 -14.40
C VAL A 280 7.54 -9.79 -15.72
N PRO A 281 6.22 -9.59 -15.89
CA PRO A 281 5.68 -9.07 -17.14
C PRO A 281 6.02 -7.61 -17.45
N LEU A 282 6.58 -6.85 -16.48
CA LEU A 282 7.02 -5.46 -16.70
C LEU A 282 8.34 -5.38 -17.50
N PHE A 283 9.09 -6.47 -17.58
CA PHE A 283 10.38 -6.57 -18.26
C PHE A 283 10.34 -7.56 -19.41
#